data_849c520abf1a3d845bfcaa704f2bfcee
#
_entry.id   849c520abf1a3d845bfcaa704f2bfcee
#
_cell.length_a   1.000
_cell.length_b   1.000
_cell.length_c   1.000
_cell.angle_alpha   90.00
_cell.angle_beta   90.00
_cell.angle_gamma   90.00
#
_symmetry.space_group_name_H-M   'P 1'
#
loop_
_entity.id
_entity.type
_entity.pdbx_description
1 polymer ?
#
loop_
_entity_poly.entity_id
_entity_poly.type
_entity_poly.pdbx_seq_one_letter_code
_entity_poly.pdbx_strand_id
1 'polypeptide(L)'
;MSHEYLFTSESVSEGHPDKVADQISDAILDAILEQDPTARVAAETLCNTGLVVLAGEITTHANVDYINVARETIKRIGYDNTDFGIDYRGCAVMVCYDKQSPDIAQGVDEGKGLDLDQGAGDQGLMFGYACDETPDLMPAAIYYAHRLVERQSQLRKDGRLPWLRPDAKSQVTLKYVDGRPVAVDTVVLSTQHSPDIQHKAIEEAVIEDIIKQVLPNEWLKNTRYLVNPTGRFVIGGPQGDCGLTGRKIIVDTYGGACPHGGGAFSGKDPTKVDRSAAYAARYVAKNIVAAGLARQCQIQVSYAIGIAKPINITIYTEGTGVIPDEKIAELVHEHFDLRPKGIVKMLDLLRPIYQKTAAYGHFGRAEPEFAWERTDKAAILRANAGLK
;
A
#
# COMPACT_ATOMS: atom_id res chain seq x y z
N MET A 1 -15.90 18.80 -27.76
CA MET A 1 -14.56 18.26 -28.06
C MET A 1 -14.24 17.29 -26.94
N SER A 2 -13.80 16.06 -27.24
CA SER A 2 -13.38 15.09 -26.22
C SER A 2 -12.15 15.62 -25.48
N HIS A 3 -12.14 15.46 -24.16
CA HIS A 3 -10.99 15.84 -23.33
C HIS A 3 -10.02 14.67 -23.26
N GLU A 4 -8.85 14.81 -23.89
CA GLU A 4 -7.78 13.80 -23.90
C GLU A 4 -6.62 14.24 -22.99
N TYR A 5 -6.07 13.29 -22.20
CA TYR A 5 -4.88 13.53 -21.39
C TYR A 5 -4.14 12.22 -21.10
N LEU A 6 -2.89 12.34 -20.65
CA LEU A 6 -2.08 11.22 -20.17
C LEU A 6 -1.99 11.27 -18.65
N PHE A 7 -2.02 10.09 -18.02
CA PHE A 7 -1.79 9.94 -16.59
C PHE A 7 -0.83 8.78 -16.31
N THR A 8 0.10 8.98 -15.40
CA THR A 8 1.17 8.04 -15.11
C THR A 8 1.19 7.66 -13.63
N SER A 9 1.31 6.36 -13.36
CA SER A 9 1.63 5.83 -12.02
C SER A 9 2.81 4.88 -12.10
N GLU A 10 3.49 4.70 -10.97
CA GLU A 10 4.60 3.77 -10.82
C GLU A 10 4.38 2.80 -9.67
N SER A 11 5.05 1.66 -9.71
CA SER A 11 5.15 0.71 -8.62
C SER A 11 6.54 0.10 -8.54
N VAL A 12 6.80 -0.58 -7.43
CA VAL A 12 8.06 -1.27 -7.19
C VAL A 12 7.81 -2.68 -6.68
N SER A 13 8.75 -3.60 -6.95
CA SER A 13 8.66 -4.99 -6.49
C SER A 13 8.91 -5.12 -4.99
N GLU A 14 8.62 -6.31 -4.46
CA GLU A 14 8.94 -6.67 -3.07
C GLU A 14 10.44 -6.59 -2.75
N GLY A 15 11.31 -6.66 -3.75
CA GLY A 15 12.78 -6.56 -3.60
C GLY A 15 13.33 -5.14 -3.69
N HIS A 16 12.51 -4.13 -3.97
CA HIS A 16 12.93 -2.73 -3.89
C HIS A 16 13.35 -2.39 -2.45
N PRO A 17 14.45 -1.66 -2.22
CA PRO A 17 14.97 -1.41 -0.88
C PRO A 17 13.95 -0.84 0.11
N ASP A 18 13.16 0.15 -0.31
CA ASP A 18 12.12 0.72 0.55
C ASP A 18 11.02 -0.31 0.88
N LYS A 19 10.67 -1.20 -0.06
CA LYS A 19 9.68 -2.25 0.19
C LYS A 19 10.26 -3.43 0.99
N VAL A 20 11.55 -3.68 0.93
CA VAL A 20 12.23 -4.59 1.87
C VAL A 20 12.08 -4.05 3.30
N ALA A 21 12.34 -2.76 3.50
CA ALA A 21 12.16 -2.11 4.80
C ALA A 21 10.70 -2.17 5.31
N ASP A 22 9.73 -1.84 4.45
CA ASP A 22 8.30 -1.91 4.77
C ASP A 22 7.88 -3.33 5.17
N GLN A 23 8.31 -4.35 4.43
CA GLN A 23 7.98 -5.75 4.71
C GLN A 23 8.58 -6.25 6.01
N ILE A 24 9.80 -5.82 6.36
CA ILE A 24 10.44 -6.16 7.64
C ILE A 24 9.65 -5.50 8.79
N SER A 25 9.33 -4.22 8.67
CA SER A 25 8.57 -3.49 9.69
C SER A 25 7.19 -4.11 9.94
N ASP A 26 6.46 -4.50 8.89
CA ASP A 26 5.16 -5.16 9.03
C ASP A 26 5.27 -6.63 9.48
N ALA A 27 6.34 -7.34 9.15
CA ALA A 27 6.61 -8.67 9.69
C ALA A 27 6.82 -8.64 11.22
N ILE A 28 7.52 -7.63 11.70
CA ILE A 28 7.72 -7.40 13.16
C ILE A 28 6.38 -7.07 13.82
N LEU A 29 5.57 -6.20 13.21
CA LEU A 29 4.22 -5.90 13.69
C LEU A 29 3.37 -7.17 13.81
N ASP A 30 3.32 -8.00 12.76
CA ASP A 30 2.54 -9.23 12.76
C ASP A 30 3.02 -10.21 13.84
N ALA A 31 4.33 -10.41 14.00
CA ALA A 31 4.90 -11.28 15.02
C ALA A 31 4.57 -10.83 16.45
N ILE A 32 4.43 -9.53 16.67
CA ILE A 32 3.99 -8.97 17.94
C ILE A 32 2.48 -9.20 18.13
N LEU A 33 1.66 -8.87 17.14
CA LEU A 33 0.20 -8.99 17.23
C LEU A 33 -0.29 -10.42 17.41
N GLU A 34 0.44 -11.42 16.93
CA GLU A 34 0.16 -12.84 17.19
C GLU A 34 0.14 -13.16 18.69
N GLN A 35 0.97 -12.49 19.50
CA GLN A 35 1.10 -12.74 20.93
C GLN A 35 0.42 -11.67 21.80
N ASP A 36 0.34 -10.43 21.28
CA ASP A 36 -0.20 -9.27 22.00
C ASP A 36 -0.97 -8.37 21.02
N PRO A 37 -2.26 -8.65 20.79
CA PRO A 37 -3.09 -7.85 19.88
C PRO A 37 -3.24 -6.38 20.28
N THR A 38 -2.95 -6.04 21.54
CA THR A 38 -3.09 -4.67 22.08
C THR A 38 -1.75 -3.92 22.13
N ALA A 39 -0.68 -4.48 21.60
CA ALA A 39 0.63 -3.87 21.58
C ALA A 39 0.61 -2.50 20.87
N ARG A 40 1.48 -1.61 21.32
CA ARG A 40 1.76 -0.32 20.66
C ARG A 40 3.07 -0.46 19.89
N VAL A 41 2.98 -0.31 18.57
CA VAL A 41 4.11 -0.57 17.67
C VAL A 41 4.25 0.57 16.67
N ALA A 42 5.45 1.12 16.60
CA ALA A 42 5.93 2.00 15.55
C ALA A 42 7.33 1.50 15.16
N ALA A 43 7.38 0.49 14.29
CA ALA A 43 8.61 -0.17 13.87
C ALA A 43 9.12 0.43 12.56
N GLU A 44 10.29 1.03 12.61
CA GLU A 44 11.00 1.59 11.46
C GLU A 44 12.19 0.70 11.10
N THR A 45 12.47 0.58 9.82
CA THR A 45 13.57 -0.22 9.29
C THR A 45 14.38 0.61 8.30
N LEU A 46 15.71 0.54 8.43
CA LEU A 46 16.66 0.96 7.41
C LEU A 46 17.37 -0.29 6.88
N CYS A 47 17.50 -0.42 5.58
CA CYS A 47 18.30 -1.47 4.96
C CYS A 47 19.28 -0.88 3.93
N ASN A 48 20.52 -1.39 3.97
CA ASN A 48 21.59 -0.99 3.09
C ASN A 48 22.46 -2.23 2.79
N THR A 49 23.58 -2.06 2.10
CA THR A 49 24.50 -3.19 1.79
C THR A 49 24.87 -3.96 3.05
N GLY A 50 24.41 -5.22 3.13
CA GLY A 50 24.73 -6.13 4.24
C GLY A 50 24.26 -5.71 5.64
N LEU A 51 23.40 -4.68 5.75
CA LEU A 51 22.97 -4.09 7.03
C LEU A 51 21.48 -3.85 7.09
N VAL A 52 20.86 -4.20 8.22
CA VAL A 52 19.51 -3.83 8.63
C VAL A 52 19.57 -3.16 9.99
N VAL A 53 18.92 -2.02 10.13
CA VAL A 53 18.71 -1.33 11.42
C VAL A 53 17.21 -1.29 11.70
N LEU A 54 16.82 -1.83 12.84
CA LEU A 54 15.47 -1.82 13.37
C LEU A 54 15.40 -0.79 14.49
N ALA A 55 14.58 0.23 14.34
CA ALA A 55 14.44 1.31 15.32
C ALA A 55 12.98 1.68 15.48
N GLY A 56 12.66 2.51 16.47
CA GLY A 56 11.31 2.97 16.75
C GLY A 56 10.86 2.66 18.17
N GLU A 57 9.55 2.67 18.39
CA GLU A 57 8.98 2.49 19.74
C GLU A 57 8.03 1.28 19.75
N ILE A 58 8.26 0.39 20.70
CA ILE A 58 7.46 -0.83 20.92
C ILE A 58 7.14 -0.96 22.41
N THR A 59 5.84 -1.03 22.74
CA THR A 59 5.35 -1.39 24.07
C THR A 59 4.50 -2.63 23.92
N THR A 60 4.98 -3.77 24.43
CA THR A 60 4.34 -5.08 24.28
C THR A 60 4.74 -6.03 25.39
N HIS A 61 3.90 -7.05 25.59
CA HIS A 61 4.20 -8.25 26.38
C HIS A 61 4.73 -9.42 25.53
N ALA A 62 4.73 -9.28 24.22
CA ALA A 62 5.21 -10.29 23.29
C ALA A 62 6.73 -10.49 23.43
N ASN A 63 7.18 -11.73 23.25
CA ASN A 63 8.60 -12.07 23.15
C ASN A 63 8.92 -12.47 21.71
N VAL A 64 9.55 -11.58 20.97
CA VAL A 64 9.82 -11.73 19.53
C VAL A 64 11.31 -11.69 19.26
N ASP A 65 11.80 -12.67 18.49
CA ASP A 65 13.14 -12.65 17.92
C ASP A 65 13.16 -11.76 16.67
N TYR A 66 13.33 -10.45 16.88
CA TYR A 66 13.33 -9.45 15.81
C TYR A 66 14.38 -9.72 14.72
N ILE A 67 15.55 -10.25 15.11
CA ILE A 67 16.63 -10.59 14.18
C ILE A 67 16.17 -11.69 13.23
N ASN A 68 15.58 -12.74 13.76
CA ASN A 68 15.08 -13.84 12.97
C ASN A 68 13.91 -13.42 12.06
N VAL A 69 12.99 -12.61 12.55
CA VAL A 69 11.87 -12.06 11.74
C VAL A 69 12.40 -11.27 10.55
N ALA A 70 13.40 -10.40 10.73
CA ALA A 70 14.02 -9.65 9.66
C ALA A 70 14.70 -10.59 8.65
N ARG A 71 15.47 -11.58 9.10
CA ARG A 71 16.17 -12.55 8.24
C ARG A 71 15.20 -13.39 7.41
N GLU A 72 14.15 -13.93 8.00
CA GLU A 72 13.15 -14.72 7.29
C GLU A 72 12.37 -13.87 6.26
N THR A 73 12.15 -12.59 6.54
CA THR A 73 11.56 -11.66 5.57
C THR A 73 12.48 -11.45 4.37
N ILE A 74 13.76 -11.18 4.60
CA ILE A 74 14.78 -11.02 3.55
C ILE A 74 14.89 -12.29 2.70
N LYS A 75 14.90 -13.46 3.33
CA LYS A 75 14.90 -14.77 2.68
C LYS A 75 13.68 -14.97 1.79
N ARG A 76 12.47 -14.70 2.32
CA ARG A 76 11.21 -14.84 1.59
C ARG A 76 11.16 -13.93 0.35
N ILE A 77 11.73 -12.74 0.42
CA ILE A 77 11.85 -11.81 -0.72
C ILE A 77 12.77 -12.41 -1.79
N GLY A 78 13.80 -13.15 -1.41
CA GLY A 78 14.74 -13.81 -2.32
C GLY A 78 16.16 -13.24 -2.31
N TYR A 79 16.52 -12.53 -1.25
CA TYR A 79 17.92 -12.12 -1.01
C TYR A 79 18.66 -13.21 -0.24
N ASP A 80 19.04 -14.26 -0.96
CA ASP A 80 19.63 -15.49 -0.46
C ASP A 80 21.05 -15.75 -0.98
N ASN A 81 21.64 -14.76 -1.64
CA ASN A 81 22.98 -14.82 -2.23
C ASN A 81 23.75 -13.53 -1.93
N THR A 82 24.99 -13.66 -1.50
CA THR A 82 25.89 -12.52 -1.23
C THR A 82 26.12 -11.63 -2.45
N ASP A 83 26.02 -12.17 -3.66
CA ASP A 83 26.14 -11.41 -4.91
C ASP A 83 25.02 -10.38 -5.11
N PHE A 84 23.93 -10.48 -4.31
CA PHE A 84 22.82 -9.53 -4.33
C PHE A 84 23.03 -8.34 -3.38
N GLY A 85 24.17 -8.29 -2.70
CA GLY A 85 24.57 -7.20 -1.81
C GLY A 85 23.97 -7.27 -0.41
N ILE A 86 22.94 -8.07 -0.20
CA ILE A 86 22.38 -8.47 1.09
C ILE A 86 22.01 -9.94 1.03
N ASP A 87 22.38 -10.70 2.05
CA ASP A 87 22.05 -12.12 2.21
C ASP A 87 21.46 -12.32 3.61
N TYR A 88 20.31 -12.96 3.69
CA TYR A 88 19.60 -13.18 4.96
C TYR A 88 20.43 -13.91 6.02
N ARG A 89 21.39 -14.73 5.61
CA ARG A 89 22.27 -15.50 6.52
C ARG A 89 23.35 -14.65 7.16
N GLY A 90 23.92 -13.71 6.38
CA GLY A 90 25.14 -12.99 6.74
C GLY A 90 24.96 -11.50 7.03
N CYS A 91 23.81 -10.90 6.74
CA CYS A 91 23.59 -9.47 6.98
C CYS A 91 23.63 -9.16 8.49
N ALA A 92 24.20 -8.00 8.83
CA ALA A 92 24.10 -7.46 10.18
C ALA A 92 22.66 -6.98 10.46
N VAL A 93 22.13 -7.27 11.65
CA VAL A 93 20.84 -6.76 12.10
C VAL A 93 21.04 -6.08 13.46
N MET A 94 20.84 -4.77 13.50
CA MET A 94 20.91 -3.96 14.72
C MET A 94 19.48 -3.70 15.21
N VAL A 95 19.25 -3.85 16.52
CA VAL A 95 17.94 -3.63 17.14
C VAL A 95 18.06 -2.50 18.15
N CYS A 96 17.29 -1.41 17.90
CA CYS A 96 17.30 -0.17 18.69
C CYS A 96 15.85 0.28 18.95
N TYR A 97 15.03 -0.57 19.58
CA TYR A 97 13.65 -0.22 19.95
C TYR A 97 13.59 0.36 21.36
N ASP A 98 12.90 1.51 21.49
CA ASP A 98 12.52 2.13 22.75
C ASP A 98 11.06 1.82 23.12
N LYS A 99 10.62 2.29 24.29
CA LYS A 99 9.20 2.23 24.68
C LYS A 99 8.46 3.47 24.23
N GLN A 100 7.16 3.34 23.94
CA GLN A 100 6.30 4.49 23.61
C GLN A 100 6.30 5.52 24.76
N SER A 101 6.30 6.81 24.39
CA SER A 101 6.20 7.91 25.35
C SER A 101 4.92 7.81 26.19
N PRO A 102 5.03 7.95 27.54
CA PRO A 102 3.86 7.99 28.42
C PRO A 102 2.89 9.12 28.12
N ASP A 103 3.38 10.25 27.61
CA ASP A 103 2.56 11.41 27.26
C ASP A 103 1.65 11.13 26.07
N ILE A 104 2.14 10.38 25.09
CA ILE A 104 1.33 9.92 23.93
C ILE A 104 0.31 8.87 24.40
N ALA A 105 0.71 7.95 25.28
CA ALA A 105 -0.16 6.89 25.78
C ALA A 105 -1.42 7.43 26.49
N GLN A 106 -1.34 8.56 27.19
CA GLN A 106 -2.51 9.17 27.84
C GLN A 106 -3.66 9.49 26.87
N GLY A 107 -3.35 9.97 25.66
CA GLY A 107 -4.36 10.34 24.65
C GLY A 107 -4.97 9.15 23.92
N VAL A 108 -4.29 8.00 23.96
CA VAL A 108 -4.70 6.77 23.24
C VAL A 108 -5.41 5.76 24.14
N ASP A 109 -5.06 5.74 25.44
CA ASP A 109 -5.65 4.81 26.39
C ASP A 109 -7.07 5.24 26.79
N GLU A 110 -8.02 4.32 26.70
CA GLU A 110 -9.42 4.56 27.09
C GLU A 110 -9.52 4.89 28.60
N GLY A 111 -10.35 5.89 28.91
CA GLY A 111 -10.54 6.35 30.31
C GLY A 111 -9.40 7.23 30.84
N LYS A 112 -8.46 7.64 29.99
CA LYS A 112 -7.39 8.59 30.29
C LYS A 112 -7.46 9.80 29.36
N GLY A 113 -6.81 10.90 29.73
CA GLY A 113 -6.84 12.13 28.93
C GLY A 113 -8.10 12.98 29.14
N LEU A 114 -8.32 13.95 28.26
CA LEU A 114 -9.46 14.87 28.31
C LEU A 114 -10.71 14.29 27.65
N ASP A 115 -10.56 13.48 26.62
CA ASP A 115 -11.60 12.64 26.03
C ASP A 115 -11.51 11.25 26.65
N LEU A 116 -12.63 10.74 27.17
CA LEU A 116 -12.66 9.43 27.84
C LEU A 116 -12.76 8.27 26.86
N ASP A 117 -13.22 8.54 25.62
CA ASP A 117 -13.12 7.57 24.52
C ASP A 117 -11.67 7.47 24.04
N GLN A 118 -11.30 6.33 23.44
CA GLN A 118 -9.96 6.17 22.84
C GLN A 118 -9.75 7.22 21.76
N GLY A 119 -8.85 8.18 22.02
CA GLY A 119 -8.50 9.24 21.09
C GLY A 119 -7.53 8.80 19.98
N ALA A 120 -7.36 9.65 18.99
CA ALA A 120 -6.32 9.46 17.97
C ALA A 120 -4.92 9.63 18.61
N GLY A 121 -3.98 8.77 18.19
CA GLY A 121 -2.60 8.80 18.69
C GLY A 121 -1.76 9.98 18.16
N ASP A 122 -2.24 10.67 17.15
CA ASP A 122 -1.64 11.86 16.55
C ASP A 122 -2.71 12.73 15.89
N GLN A 123 -2.35 13.96 15.56
CA GLN A 123 -3.08 14.77 14.59
C GLN A 123 -2.79 14.24 13.18
N GLY A 124 -3.70 14.48 12.23
CA GLY A 124 -3.42 14.15 10.84
C GLY A 124 -4.65 14.23 9.95
N LEU A 125 -4.41 14.11 8.65
CA LEU A 125 -5.45 13.98 7.64
C LEU A 125 -5.13 12.76 6.77
N MET A 126 -6.17 12.01 6.41
CA MET A 126 -6.07 10.80 5.62
C MET A 126 -7.08 10.87 4.48
N PHE A 127 -6.74 10.23 3.37
CA PHE A 127 -7.57 10.14 2.20
C PHE A 127 -7.91 8.69 1.88
N GLY A 128 -9.13 8.48 1.41
CA GLY A 128 -9.56 7.25 0.76
C GLY A 128 -10.04 7.55 -0.65
N TYR A 129 -9.93 6.57 -1.54
CA TYR A 129 -10.34 6.71 -2.93
C TYR A 129 -10.86 5.39 -3.49
N ALA A 130 -11.80 5.51 -4.42
CA ALA A 130 -12.23 4.43 -5.30
C ALA A 130 -12.74 5.01 -6.61
N CYS A 131 -12.62 4.26 -7.70
CA CYS A 131 -13.17 4.62 -9.01
C CYS A 131 -13.54 3.36 -9.79
N ASP A 132 -14.38 3.52 -10.81
CA ASP A 132 -14.89 2.41 -11.62
C ASP A 132 -14.02 2.06 -12.83
N GLU A 133 -12.71 2.33 -12.75
CA GLU A 133 -11.77 2.07 -13.85
C GLU A 133 -11.32 0.60 -13.94
N THR A 134 -11.33 -0.11 -12.82
CA THR A 134 -10.93 -1.52 -12.73
C THR A 134 -11.91 -2.34 -11.89
N PRO A 135 -11.93 -3.69 -12.01
CA PRO A 135 -12.81 -4.53 -11.20
C PRO A 135 -12.64 -4.36 -9.69
N ASP A 136 -11.42 -4.03 -9.23
CA ASP A 136 -11.12 -3.81 -7.81
C ASP A 136 -11.42 -2.38 -7.35
N LEU A 137 -12.03 -1.57 -8.22
CA LEU A 137 -12.37 -0.16 -7.98
C LEU A 137 -11.13 0.69 -7.62
N MET A 138 -10.05 0.45 -8.34
CA MET A 138 -8.78 1.18 -8.26
C MET A 138 -8.50 1.99 -9.54
N PRO A 139 -7.71 3.07 -9.45
CA PRO A 139 -7.18 3.74 -10.63
C PRO A 139 -6.36 2.79 -11.50
N ALA A 140 -6.62 2.77 -12.80
CA ALA A 140 -6.04 1.78 -13.70
C ALA A 140 -4.51 1.87 -13.80
N ALA A 141 -3.93 3.06 -13.77
CA ALA A 141 -2.49 3.21 -13.91
C ALA A 141 -1.71 2.54 -12.77
N ILE A 142 -2.07 2.78 -11.50
CA ILE A 142 -1.42 2.13 -10.36
C ILE A 142 -1.76 0.64 -10.28
N TYR A 143 -3.00 0.26 -10.61
CA TYR A 143 -3.43 -1.13 -10.64
C TYR A 143 -2.53 -1.97 -11.55
N TYR A 144 -2.32 -1.53 -12.77
CA TYR A 144 -1.45 -2.24 -13.72
C TYR A 144 0.03 -2.14 -13.37
N ALA A 145 0.49 -1.00 -12.83
CA ALA A 145 1.86 -0.87 -12.36
C ALA A 145 2.20 -1.91 -11.27
N HIS A 146 1.29 -2.15 -10.32
CA HIS A 146 1.45 -3.21 -9.32
C HIS A 146 1.51 -4.60 -9.95
N ARG A 147 0.58 -4.91 -10.86
CA ARG A 147 0.51 -6.23 -11.50
C ARG A 147 1.77 -6.57 -12.31
N LEU A 148 2.42 -5.57 -12.92
CA LEU A 148 3.68 -5.76 -13.65
C LEU A 148 4.82 -6.25 -12.73
N VAL A 149 5.04 -5.60 -11.61
CA VAL A 149 6.10 -5.99 -10.67
C VAL A 149 5.74 -7.23 -9.86
N GLU A 150 4.48 -7.47 -9.59
CA GLU A 150 3.99 -8.72 -9.01
C GLU A 150 4.27 -9.91 -9.96
N ARG A 151 3.97 -9.74 -11.24
CA ARG A 151 4.25 -10.76 -12.27
C ARG A 151 5.74 -11.04 -12.41
N GLN A 152 6.59 -9.99 -12.37
CA GLN A 152 8.05 -10.14 -12.34
C GLN A 152 8.49 -11.04 -11.17
N SER A 153 7.98 -10.78 -9.97
CA SER A 153 8.31 -11.57 -8.78
C SER A 153 7.81 -13.01 -8.87
N GLN A 154 6.63 -13.24 -9.43
CA GLN A 154 6.11 -14.60 -9.68
C GLN A 154 7.03 -15.38 -10.62
N LEU A 155 7.40 -14.82 -11.77
CA LEU A 155 8.26 -15.49 -12.76
C LEU A 155 9.67 -15.76 -12.23
N ARG A 156 10.17 -14.91 -11.34
CA ARG A 156 11.43 -15.13 -10.64
C ARG A 156 11.33 -16.29 -9.66
N LYS A 157 10.29 -16.30 -8.81
CA LYS A 157 10.12 -17.29 -7.73
C LYS A 157 9.76 -18.67 -8.25
N ASP A 158 9.00 -18.77 -9.33
CA ASP A 158 8.65 -20.07 -9.94
C ASP A 158 9.73 -20.61 -10.90
N GLY A 159 10.81 -19.86 -11.10
CA GLY A 159 11.97 -20.26 -11.89
C GLY A 159 11.77 -20.23 -13.41
N ARG A 160 10.66 -19.65 -13.91
CA ARG A 160 10.45 -19.50 -15.36
C ARG A 160 11.43 -18.52 -15.99
N LEU A 161 11.79 -17.46 -15.26
CA LEU A 161 12.84 -16.51 -15.66
C LEU A 161 13.92 -16.46 -14.56
N PRO A 162 14.82 -17.45 -14.50
CA PRO A 162 15.74 -17.63 -13.37
C PRO A 162 16.85 -16.57 -13.28
N TRP A 163 17.01 -15.77 -14.33
CA TRP A 163 17.94 -14.65 -14.36
C TRP A 163 17.40 -13.37 -13.71
N LEU A 164 16.09 -13.32 -13.40
CA LEU A 164 15.51 -12.21 -12.64
C LEU A 164 16.03 -12.19 -11.21
N ARG A 165 16.30 -10.97 -10.71
CA ARG A 165 16.64 -10.68 -9.32
C ARG A 165 15.51 -9.88 -8.64
N PRO A 166 15.55 -9.74 -7.29
CA PRO A 166 14.37 -9.27 -6.55
C PRO A 166 13.95 -7.83 -6.83
N ASP A 167 14.88 -6.92 -7.16
CA ASP A 167 14.56 -5.49 -7.33
C ASP A 167 14.01 -5.19 -8.73
N ALA A 168 12.88 -4.49 -8.77
CA ALA A 168 12.27 -4.02 -10.00
C ALA A 168 11.38 -2.80 -9.77
N LYS A 169 11.21 -2.03 -10.84
CA LYS A 169 10.29 -0.87 -10.90
C LYS A 169 9.46 -0.95 -12.17
N SER A 170 8.20 -0.53 -12.07
CA SER A 170 7.31 -0.35 -13.21
C SER A 170 6.75 1.06 -13.26
N GLN A 171 6.43 1.54 -14.44
CA GLN A 171 5.70 2.78 -14.66
C GLN A 171 4.75 2.58 -15.83
N VAL A 172 3.49 2.98 -15.66
CA VAL A 172 2.45 2.85 -16.69
C VAL A 172 1.85 4.23 -16.96
N THR A 173 1.93 4.66 -18.21
CA THR A 173 1.28 5.86 -18.70
C THR A 173 0.08 5.45 -19.54
N LEU A 174 -1.12 5.86 -19.12
CA LEU A 174 -2.37 5.60 -19.80
C LEU A 174 -2.87 6.85 -20.51
N LYS A 175 -3.47 6.65 -21.70
CA LYS A 175 -4.26 7.68 -22.38
C LYS A 175 -5.70 7.61 -21.89
N TYR A 176 -6.23 8.75 -21.48
CA TYR A 176 -7.61 8.93 -21.08
C TYR A 176 -8.38 9.75 -22.13
N VAL A 177 -9.62 9.37 -22.33
CA VAL A 177 -10.61 10.12 -23.13
C VAL A 177 -11.87 10.25 -22.29
N ASP A 178 -12.28 11.49 -22.06
CA ASP A 178 -13.48 11.83 -21.26
C ASP A 178 -13.51 11.09 -19.89
N GLY A 179 -12.35 11.06 -19.21
CA GLY A 179 -12.20 10.43 -17.89
C GLY A 179 -12.19 8.90 -17.89
N ARG A 180 -11.99 8.25 -19.05
CA ARG A 180 -11.86 6.79 -19.17
C ARG A 180 -10.51 6.41 -19.75
N PRO A 181 -9.80 5.42 -19.15
CA PRO A 181 -8.58 4.90 -19.75
C PRO A 181 -8.92 4.10 -21.01
N VAL A 182 -8.23 4.38 -22.12
CA VAL A 182 -8.54 3.80 -23.44
C VAL A 182 -7.34 3.13 -24.10
N ALA A 183 -6.12 3.49 -23.73
CA ALA A 183 -4.91 2.92 -24.32
C ALA A 183 -3.71 3.06 -23.35
N VAL A 184 -2.72 2.24 -23.57
CA VAL A 184 -1.40 2.36 -22.92
C VAL A 184 -0.49 3.14 -23.85
N ASP A 185 -0.03 4.32 -23.40
CA ASP A 185 0.93 5.14 -24.15
C ASP A 185 2.35 4.60 -23.98
N THR A 186 2.80 4.45 -22.74
CA THR A 186 4.17 4.01 -22.44
C THR A 186 4.18 3.08 -21.23
N VAL A 187 5.00 2.03 -21.30
CA VAL A 187 5.38 1.18 -20.18
C VAL A 187 6.89 1.25 -19.97
N VAL A 188 7.31 1.59 -18.75
CA VAL A 188 8.69 1.45 -18.31
C VAL A 188 8.75 0.28 -17.33
N LEU A 189 9.66 -0.66 -17.55
CA LEU A 189 9.96 -1.72 -16.60
C LEU A 189 11.48 -1.90 -16.47
N SER A 190 12.00 -1.62 -15.30
CA SER A 190 13.40 -1.83 -14.93
C SER A 190 13.46 -2.97 -13.94
N THR A 191 14.20 -4.03 -14.28
CA THR A 191 14.37 -5.20 -13.43
C THR A 191 15.81 -5.56 -13.24
N GLN A 192 16.20 -5.84 -12.01
CA GLN A 192 17.48 -6.42 -11.67
C GLN A 192 17.62 -7.83 -12.30
N HIS A 193 18.81 -8.15 -12.78
CA HIS A 193 19.07 -9.38 -13.51
C HIS A 193 20.48 -9.93 -13.26
N SER A 194 20.72 -11.20 -13.61
CA SER A 194 22.05 -11.80 -13.58
C SER A 194 22.99 -11.14 -14.61
N PRO A 195 24.31 -11.14 -14.39
CA PRO A 195 25.25 -10.47 -15.27
C PRO A 195 25.36 -11.10 -16.67
N ASP A 196 24.95 -12.36 -16.83
CA ASP A 196 25.24 -13.17 -18.02
C ASP A 196 24.16 -13.05 -19.11
N ILE A 197 23.02 -12.43 -18.83
CA ILE A 197 21.93 -12.26 -19.79
C ILE A 197 22.12 -11.02 -20.65
N GLN A 198 21.82 -11.13 -21.94
CA GLN A 198 21.89 -10.03 -22.89
C GLN A 198 20.63 -9.14 -22.79
N HIS A 199 20.80 -7.82 -22.95
CA HIS A 199 19.70 -6.85 -22.85
C HIS A 199 18.53 -7.18 -23.77
N LYS A 200 18.80 -7.61 -25.02
CA LYS A 200 17.75 -7.98 -25.97
C LYS A 200 16.86 -9.11 -25.46
N ALA A 201 17.46 -10.13 -24.82
CA ALA A 201 16.70 -11.24 -24.24
C ALA A 201 15.86 -10.80 -23.03
N ILE A 202 16.37 -9.84 -22.23
CA ILE A 202 15.61 -9.21 -21.15
C ILE A 202 14.39 -8.48 -21.73
N GLU A 203 14.61 -7.65 -22.74
CA GLU A 203 13.57 -6.86 -23.39
C GLU A 203 12.44 -7.74 -23.95
N GLU A 204 12.81 -8.78 -24.73
CA GLU A 204 11.86 -9.73 -25.31
C GLU A 204 11.05 -10.44 -24.23
N ALA A 205 11.70 -10.99 -23.20
CA ALA A 205 11.01 -11.70 -22.12
C ALA A 205 10.09 -10.77 -21.28
N VAL A 206 10.52 -9.56 -20.97
CA VAL A 206 9.72 -8.60 -20.22
C VAL A 206 8.49 -8.20 -21.01
N ILE A 207 8.60 -7.95 -22.31
CA ILE A 207 7.46 -7.59 -23.16
C ILE A 207 6.47 -8.77 -23.27
N GLU A 208 6.97 -9.96 -23.61
CA GLU A 208 6.10 -11.12 -23.90
C GLU A 208 5.54 -11.80 -22.63
N ASP A 209 6.38 -11.99 -21.60
CA ASP A 209 6.00 -12.80 -20.42
C ASP A 209 5.45 -11.96 -19.26
N ILE A 210 5.72 -10.63 -19.26
CA ILE A 210 5.25 -9.73 -18.22
C ILE A 210 4.22 -8.75 -18.77
N ILE A 211 4.59 -7.85 -19.67
CA ILE A 211 3.75 -6.71 -20.06
C ILE A 211 2.48 -7.18 -20.79
N LYS A 212 2.62 -8.02 -21.81
CA LYS A 212 1.49 -8.54 -22.60
C LYS A 212 0.60 -9.53 -21.83
N GLN A 213 1.09 -10.07 -20.72
CA GLN A 213 0.30 -10.96 -19.87
C GLN A 213 -0.50 -10.20 -18.79
N VAL A 214 -0.18 -8.94 -18.57
CA VAL A 214 -0.80 -8.10 -17.52
C VAL A 214 -1.73 -7.05 -18.10
N LEU A 215 -1.29 -6.36 -19.15
CA LEU A 215 -2.06 -5.26 -19.73
C LEU A 215 -3.03 -5.76 -20.81
N PRO A 216 -4.21 -5.11 -20.99
CA PRO A 216 -5.15 -5.47 -22.05
C PRO A 216 -4.51 -5.32 -23.44
N ASN A 217 -4.52 -6.39 -24.23
CA ASN A 217 -3.85 -6.40 -25.53
C ASN A 217 -4.41 -5.35 -26.50
N GLU A 218 -5.70 -5.05 -26.41
CA GLU A 218 -6.36 -4.00 -27.19
C GLU A 218 -5.83 -2.60 -26.90
N TRP A 219 -5.27 -2.36 -25.71
CA TRP A 219 -4.66 -1.08 -25.32
C TRP A 219 -3.20 -0.95 -25.76
N LEU A 220 -2.55 -2.04 -26.18
CA LEU A 220 -1.10 -2.10 -26.48
C LEU A 220 -0.74 -1.80 -27.96
N LYS A 221 -1.70 -1.40 -28.81
CA LYS A 221 -1.49 -1.28 -30.27
C LYS A 221 -0.37 -0.34 -30.67
N ASN A 222 -0.18 0.76 -29.96
CA ASN A 222 0.82 1.80 -30.23
C ASN A 222 1.68 2.12 -29.01
N THR A 223 1.84 1.17 -28.12
CA THR A 223 2.56 1.35 -26.85
C THR A 223 4.06 1.42 -27.06
N ARG A 224 4.70 2.37 -26.43
CA ARG A 224 6.15 2.45 -26.30
C ARG A 224 6.62 1.62 -25.11
N TYR A 225 7.58 0.73 -25.35
CA TYR A 225 8.19 -0.09 -24.29
C TYR A 225 9.59 0.42 -23.98
N LEU A 226 9.88 0.64 -22.69
CA LEU A 226 11.19 1.05 -22.18
C LEU A 226 11.63 0.03 -21.11
N VAL A 227 12.37 -0.98 -21.54
CA VAL A 227 12.84 -2.07 -20.66
C VAL A 227 14.31 -1.84 -20.35
N ASN A 228 14.65 -1.73 -19.06
CA ASN A 228 16.01 -1.44 -18.60
C ASN A 228 16.70 -0.38 -19.47
N PRO A 229 16.18 0.84 -19.56
CA PRO A 229 16.66 1.85 -20.53
C PRO A 229 18.12 2.29 -20.29
N THR A 230 18.69 1.98 -19.12
CA THR A 230 20.13 2.16 -18.84
C THR A 230 21.01 1.04 -19.40
N GLY A 231 20.41 -0.03 -19.95
CA GLY A 231 21.07 -1.16 -20.55
C GLY A 231 21.47 -2.27 -19.56
N ARG A 232 21.81 -1.97 -18.32
CA ARG A 232 22.28 -2.94 -17.31
C ARG A 232 21.74 -2.60 -15.93
N PHE A 233 21.22 -3.61 -15.22
CA PHE A 233 20.73 -3.48 -13.84
C PHE A 233 21.08 -4.74 -13.03
N VAL A 234 22.37 -4.97 -12.77
CA VAL A 234 22.89 -6.11 -11.99
C VAL A 234 23.00 -5.74 -10.51
N ILE A 235 23.53 -4.56 -10.20
CA ILE A 235 23.55 -4.02 -8.84
C ILE A 235 22.21 -3.37 -8.56
N GLY A 236 21.53 -3.86 -7.53
CA GLY A 236 20.20 -3.38 -7.12
C GLY A 236 19.88 -3.79 -5.69
N GLY A 237 18.62 -3.61 -5.29
CA GLY A 237 18.20 -3.83 -3.92
C GLY A 237 18.92 -2.92 -2.93
N PRO A 238 19.06 -3.31 -1.65
CA PRO A 238 19.74 -2.51 -0.61
C PRO A 238 21.20 -2.17 -0.91
N GLN A 239 21.85 -2.90 -1.83
CA GLN A 239 23.19 -2.55 -2.31
C GLN A 239 23.16 -1.36 -3.27
N GLY A 240 22.13 -1.26 -4.09
CA GLY A 240 22.01 -0.19 -5.09
C GLY A 240 21.53 1.13 -4.48
N ASP A 241 20.66 1.05 -3.49
CA ASP A 241 20.07 2.21 -2.82
C ASP A 241 19.63 1.85 -1.39
N CYS A 242 19.71 2.80 -0.48
CA CYS A 242 19.26 2.63 0.90
C CYS A 242 17.75 2.58 0.97
N GLY A 243 17.20 1.57 1.65
CA GLY A 243 15.77 1.43 1.91
C GLY A 243 15.37 1.91 3.29
N LEU A 244 14.20 2.57 3.35
CA LEU A 244 13.60 3.03 4.60
C LEU A 244 12.09 2.76 4.59
N THR A 245 11.55 2.40 5.74
CA THR A 245 10.11 2.28 5.96
C THR A 245 9.40 3.60 5.64
N GLY A 246 8.28 3.52 4.93
CA GLY A 246 7.42 4.67 4.67
C GLY A 246 7.88 5.62 3.58
N ARG A 247 8.78 5.20 2.68
CA ARG A 247 9.23 6.02 1.54
C ARG A 247 8.54 5.71 0.21
N LYS A 248 7.51 4.86 0.22
CA LYS A 248 6.72 4.51 -0.97
C LYS A 248 5.22 4.73 -0.76
N ILE A 249 4.87 5.81 -0.05
CA ILE A 249 3.49 6.09 0.38
C ILE A 249 2.51 6.28 -0.79
N ILE A 250 2.97 6.78 -1.92
CA ILE A 250 2.12 6.95 -3.12
C ILE A 250 1.94 5.61 -3.85
N VAL A 251 2.98 4.77 -3.91
CA VAL A 251 2.89 3.38 -4.39
C VAL A 251 1.95 2.56 -3.49
N ASP A 252 2.01 2.76 -2.20
CA ASP A 252 1.18 2.06 -1.21
C ASP A 252 -0.31 2.40 -1.33
N THR A 253 -0.66 3.52 -1.93
CA THR A 253 -2.02 4.07 -2.00
C THR A 253 -2.57 4.09 -3.43
N TYR A 254 -2.67 5.25 -4.07
CA TYR A 254 -3.43 5.42 -5.31
C TYR A 254 -2.60 5.91 -6.49
N GLY A 255 -1.26 5.88 -6.40
CA GLY A 255 -0.38 6.22 -7.52
C GLY A 255 -0.48 7.66 -8.02
N GLY A 256 -0.91 8.58 -7.17
CA GLY A 256 -1.08 10.00 -7.50
C GLY A 256 -2.48 10.38 -8.01
N ALA A 257 -3.41 9.41 -8.16
CA ALA A 257 -4.79 9.70 -8.57
C ALA A 257 -5.63 10.36 -7.47
N CYS A 258 -5.16 10.32 -6.22
CA CYS A 258 -5.79 10.92 -5.05
C CYS A 258 -4.74 11.64 -4.22
N PRO A 259 -5.07 12.75 -3.55
CA PRO A 259 -4.20 13.36 -2.55
C PRO A 259 -3.76 12.37 -1.46
N HIS A 260 -2.66 12.68 -0.78
CA HIS A 260 -2.13 11.88 0.33
C HIS A 260 -1.92 12.76 1.56
N GLY A 261 -2.26 12.24 2.75
CA GLY A 261 -2.08 12.97 4.01
C GLY A 261 -0.64 13.01 4.53
N GLY A 262 0.26 12.22 3.94
CA GLY A 262 1.69 12.15 4.30
C GLY A 262 2.05 11.03 5.28
N GLY A 263 1.09 10.39 5.96
CA GLY A 263 1.32 9.30 6.90
C GLY A 263 1.67 7.97 6.22
N ALA A 264 2.77 7.36 6.64
CA ALA A 264 3.14 6.01 6.22
C ALA A 264 2.35 4.94 7.00
N PHE A 265 2.23 3.72 6.43
CA PHE A 265 1.45 2.62 6.99
C PHE A 265 2.31 1.57 7.69
N SER A 266 3.29 1.02 6.98
CA SER A 266 4.08 -0.13 7.45
C SER A 266 4.75 0.13 8.79
N GLY A 267 4.75 -0.88 9.65
CA GLY A 267 5.32 -0.83 11.00
C GLY A 267 4.42 -0.21 12.07
N LYS A 268 3.28 0.36 11.70
CA LYS A 268 2.34 1.01 12.63
C LYS A 268 1.19 0.08 13.01
N ASP A 269 0.93 -0.09 14.31
CA ASP A 269 -0.25 -0.78 14.81
C ASP A 269 -1.55 0.01 14.55
N PRO A 270 -2.75 -0.63 14.65
CA PRO A 270 -4.02 0.01 14.28
C PRO A 270 -4.46 1.20 15.13
N THR A 271 -3.81 1.52 16.24
CA THR A 271 -4.10 2.75 17.00
C THR A 271 -3.59 4.00 16.29
N LYS A 272 -2.65 3.85 15.36
CA LYS A 272 -2.15 4.93 14.52
C LYS A 272 -3.15 5.20 13.40
N VAL A 273 -3.83 6.34 13.49
CA VAL A 273 -4.84 6.75 12.49
C VAL A 273 -4.29 6.95 11.09
N ASP A 274 -3.00 7.25 10.94
CA ASP A 274 -2.33 7.28 9.64
C ASP A 274 -2.63 6.00 8.83
N ARG A 275 -2.62 4.84 9.47
CA ARG A 275 -2.92 3.56 8.86
C ARG A 275 -4.39 3.21 8.93
N SER A 276 -4.95 3.14 10.12
CA SER A 276 -6.31 2.64 10.34
C SER A 276 -7.36 3.52 9.68
N ALA A 277 -7.25 4.84 9.76
CA ALA A 277 -8.20 5.75 9.14
C ALA A 277 -8.06 5.81 7.61
N ALA A 278 -6.85 5.64 7.07
CA ALA A 278 -6.66 5.51 5.62
C ALA A 278 -7.33 4.23 5.09
N TYR A 279 -7.24 3.11 5.82
CA TYR A 279 -7.94 1.87 5.49
C TYR A 279 -9.46 2.03 5.58
N ALA A 280 -9.96 2.69 6.63
CA ALA A 280 -11.38 2.99 6.77
C ALA A 280 -11.88 3.93 5.67
N ALA A 281 -11.10 4.93 5.30
CA ALA A 281 -11.43 5.83 4.20
C ALA A 281 -11.50 5.09 2.84
N ARG A 282 -10.60 4.12 2.58
CA ARG A 282 -10.72 3.22 1.43
C ARG A 282 -12.00 2.41 1.46
N TYR A 283 -12.35 1.83 2.61
CA TYR A 283 -13.58 1.06 2.79
C TYR A 283 -14.82 1.90 2.49
N VAL A 284 -14.88 3.12 2.99
CA VAL A 284 -15.97 4.07 2.72
C VAL A 284 -16.07 4.38 1.23
N ALA A 285 -14.96 4.84 0.61
CA ALA A 285 -14.94 5.22 -0.80
C ALA A 285 -15.34 4.04 -1.71
N LYS A 286 -14.82 2.84 -1.42
CA LYS A 286 -15.13 1.64 -2.19
C LYS A 286 -16.62 1.27 -2.12
N ASN A 287 -17.24 1.36 -0.95
CA ASN A 287 -18.67 1.10 -0.78
C ASN A 287 -19.55 2.15 -1.49
N ILE A 288 -19.16 3.42 -1.50
CA ILE A 288 -19.87 4.48 -2.23
C ILE A 288 -19.89 4.18 -3.73
N VAL A 289 -18.74 3.85 -4.32
CA VAL A 289 -18.65 3.52 -5.75
C VAL A 289 -19.37 2.20 -6.06
N ALA A 290 -19.19 1.17 -5.23
CA ALA A 290 -19.88 -0.11 -5.38
C ALA A 290 -21.42 0.01 -5.26
N ALA A 291 -21.92 0.94 -4.46
CA ALA A 291 -23.34 1.27 -4.35
C ALA A 291 -23.89 1.99 -5.60
N GLY A 292 -23.02 2.43 -6.52
CA GLY A 292 -23.41 3.22 -7.68
C GLY A 292 -23.80 4.65 -7.35
N LEU A 293 -23.38 5.19 -6.20
CA LEU A 293 -23.62 6.58 -5.80
C LEU A 293 -22.74 7.57 -6.55
N ALA A 294 -21.58 7.13 -7.01
CA ALA A 294 -20.66 7.90 -7.84
C ALA A 294 -19.77 6.95 -8.64
N ARG A 295 -19.21 7.44 -9.75
CA ARG A 295 -18.19 6.70 -10.54
C ARG A 295 -16.80 6.76 -9.90
N GLN A 296 -16.53 7.83 -9.17
CA GLN A 296 -15.33 8.01 -8.35
C GLN A 296 -15.70 8.72 -7.05
N CYS A 297 -14.98 8.38 -6.01
CA CYS A 297 -15.19 8.97 -4.69
C CYS A 297 -13.85 9.14 -3.99
N GLN A 298 -13.56 10.36 -3.59
CA GLN A 298 -12.51 10.71 -2.65
C GLN A 298 -13.14 11.09 -1.32
N ILE A 299 -12.60 10.58 -0.23
CA ILE A 299 -12.95 11.00 1.12
C ILE A 299 -11.72 11.54 1.83
N GLN A 300 -11.86 12.68 2.53
CA GLN A 300 -10.90 13.17 3.48
C GLN A 300 -11.45 13.01 4.89
N VAL A 301 -10.62 12.46 5.79
CA VAL A 301 -10.88 12.44 7.24
C VAL A 301 -9.72 13.07 7.98
N SER A 302 -9.99 13.76 9.09
CA SER A 302 -8.94 14.36 9.90
C SER A 302 -9.19 14.21 11.39
N TYR A 303 -8.12 14.15 12.17
CA TYR A 303 -8.12 13.93 13.61
C TYR A 303 -7.25 14.94 14.34
N ALA A 304 -7.59 15.20 15.61
CA ALA A 304 -6.68 15.81 16.60
C ALA A 304 -6.18 14.75 17.56
N ILE A 305 -4.95 14.90 18.03
CA ILE A 305 -4.38 14.01 19.05
C ILE A 305 -5.27 13.97 20.30
N GLY A 306 -5.51 12.79 20.84
CA GLY A 306 -6.31 12.59 22.06
C GLY A 306 -7.81 12.79 21.90
N ILE A 307 -8.34 13.05 20.69
CA ILE A 307 -9.78 13.21 20.43
C ILE A 307 -10.28 12.03 19.60
N ALA A 308 -11.39 11.43 20.03
CA ALA A 308 -11.94 10.24 19.35
C ALA A 308 -12.73 10.59 18.07
N LYS A 309 -13.54 11.65 18.09
CA LYS A 309 -14.33 12.02 16.92
C LYS A 309 -13.46 12.67 15.84
N PRO A 310 -13.61 12.28 14.56
CA PRO A 310 -12.99 13.01 13.46
C PRO A 310 -13.38 14.49 13.49
N ILE A 311 -12.42 15.37 13.20
CA ILE A 311 -12.67 16.82 13.08
C ILE A 311 -13.39 17.12 11.78
N ASN A 312 -13.03 16.41 10.71
CA ASN A 312 -13.58 16.59 9.37
C ASN A 312 -13.81 15.26 8.68
N ILE A 313 -14.94 15.16 7.97
CA ILE A 313 -15.25 14.10 7.01
C ILE A 313 -15.84 14.81 5.79
N THR A 314 -15.14 14.78 4.67
CA THR A 314 -15.59 15.43 3.42
C THR A 314 -15.52 14.46 2.26
N ILE A 315 -16.57 14.46 1.44
CA ILE A 315 -16.70 13.64 0.23
C ILE A 315 -16.53 14.54 -1.00
N TYR A 316 -15.81 14.02 -1.99
CA TYR A 316 -15.62 14.62 -3.31
C TYR A 316 -15.88 13.58 -4.38
N THR A 317 -16.94 13.75 -5.18
CA THR A 317 -17.25 12.83 -6.29
C THR A 317 -16.83 13.37 -7.64
N GLU A 318 -16.25 14.57 -7.69
CA GLU A 318 -15.81 15.25 -8.91
C GLU A 318 -16.91 15.34 -9.98
N GLY A 319 -18.13 15.61 -9.54
CA GLY A 319 -19.29 15.72 -10.41
C GLY A 319 -19.84 14.39 -10.95
N THR A 320 -19.35 13.25 -10.48
CA THR A 320 -19.84 11.92 -10.88
C THR A 320 -20.94 11.38 -9.95
N GLY A 321 -21.25 12.09 -8.87
CA GLY A 321 -22.30 11.72 -7.91
C GLY A 321 -23.69 11.72 -8.52
N VAL A 322 -24.49 10.71 -8.22
CA VAL A 322 -25.90 10.64 -8.61
C VAL A 322 -26.82 11.36 -7.61
N ILE A 323 -26.29 11.67 -6.42
CA ILE A 323 -26.87 12.54 -5.39
C ILE A 323 -25.80 13.54 -4.95
N PRO A 324 -26.15 14.65 -4.28
CA PRO A 324 -25.19 15.63 -3.80
C PRO A 324 -24.16 15.03 -2.82
N ASP A 325 -22.92 15.53 -2.87
CA ASP A 325 -21.82 15.05 -2.01
C ASP A 325 -22.14 15.19 -0.51
N GLU A 326 -22.90 16.22 -0.12
CA GLU A 326 -23.37 16.43 1.26
C GLU A 326 -24.29 15.29 1.71
N LYS A 327 -25.14 14.79 0.81
CA LYS A 327 -26.03 13.65 1.10
C LYS A 327 -25.24 12.35 1.23
N ILE A 328 -24.20 12.16 0.44
CA ILE A 328 -23.30 11.02 0.58
C ILE A 328 -22.58 11.12 1.95
N ALA A 329 -22.13 12.31 2.35
CA ALA A 329 -21.49 12.53 3.64
C ALA A 329 -22.41 12.21 4.82
N GLU A 330 -23.71 12.56 4.74
CA GLU A 330 -24.73 12.18 5.75
C GLU A 330 -24.81 10.65 5.88
N LEU A 331 -24.86 9.91 4.76
CA LEU A 331 -24.86 8.44 4.76
C LEU A 331 -23.58 7.85 5.37
N VAL A 332 -22.43 8.49 5.12
CA VAL A 332 -21.17 8.06 5.73
C VAL A 332 -21.23 8.20 7.26
N HIS A 333 -21.71 9.32 7.76
CA HIS A 333 -21.88 9.53 9.21
C HIS A 333 -22.83 8.51 9.85
N GLU A 334 -23.87 8.08 9.13
CA GLU A 334 -24.85 7.12 9.64
C GLU A 334 -24.34 5.68 9.67
N HIS A 335 -23.55 5.29 8.67
CA HIS A 335 -23.21 3.88 8.43
C HIS A 335 -21.77 3.47 8.79
N PHE A 336 -20.88 4.44 9.09
CA PHE A 336 -19.48 4.16 9.39
C PHE A 336 -19.02 4.86 10.67
N ASP A 337 -18.54 4.09 11.62
CA ASP A 337 -17.90 4.63 12.82
C ASP A 337 -16.41 4.89 12.55
N LEU A 338 -16.08 6.15 12.29
CA LEU A 338 -14.72 6.58 11.97
C LEU A 338 -13.91 7.06 13.19
N ARG A 339 -14.39 6.79 14.42
CA ARG A 339 -13.56 6.92 15.62
C ARG A 339 -12.50 5.83 15.63
N PRO A 340 -11.29 6.04 16.21
CA PRO A 340 -10.21 5.05 16.21
C PRO A 340 -10.65 3.65 16.66
N LYS A 341 -11.35 3.53 17.78
CA LYS A 341 -11.88 2.25 18.28
C LYS A 341 -12.95 1.65 17.36
N GLY A 342 -13.79 2.49 16.78
CA GLY A 342 -14.82 2.09 15.81
C GLY A 342 -14.21 1.48 14.55
N ILE A 343 -13.17 2.08 14.03
CA ILE A 343 -12.42 1.59 12.86
C ILE A 343 -11.82 0.22 13.14
N VAL A 344 -11.11 0.09 14.26
CA VAL A 344 -10.46 -1.18 14.67
C VAL A 344 -11.48 -2.31 14.73
N LYS A 345 -12.64 -2.06 15.33
CA LYS A 345 -13.73 -3.03 15.42
C LYS A 345 -14.37 -3.33 14.06
N MET A 346 -14.67 -2.29 13.28
CA MET A 346 -15.36 -2.40 11.98
C MET A 346 -14.54 -3.21 10.97
N LEU A 347 -13.23 -3.03 10.97
CA LEU A 347 -12.31 -3.67 10.04
C LEU A 347 -11.55 -4.87 10.63
N ASP A 348 -11.79 -5.19 11.92
CA ASP A 348 -11.13 -6.30 12.63
C ASP A 348 -9.60 -6.26 12.50
N LEU A 349 -9.00 -5.14 12.91
CA LEU A 349 -7.60 -4.80 12.64
C LEU A 349 -6.59 -5.38 13.66
N LEU A 350 -7.03 -5.99 14.77
CA LEU A 350 -6.12 -6.54 15.80
C LEU A 350 -5.62 -7.96 15.44
N ARG A 351 -5.30 -8.17 14.17
CA ARG A 351 -4.84 -9.48 13.65
C ARG A 351 -3.50 -9.33 12.93
N PRO A 352 -2.70 -10.39 12.82
CA PRO A 352 -1.43 -10.37 12.09
C PRO A 352 -1.67 -10.48 10.56
N ILE A 353 -2.11 -9.39 9.94
CA ILE A 353 -2.50 -9.32 8.53
C ILE A 353 -1.65 -8.34 7.70
N TYR A 354 -0.66 -7.70 8.32
CA TYR A 354 -0.02 -6.50 7.77
C TYR A 354 1.15 -6.78 6.83
N GLN A 355 1.94 -7.83 7.07
CA GLN A 355 3.08 -8.16 6.22
C GLN A 355 2.70 -8.30 4.74
N LYS A 356 1.54 -8.88 4.44
CA LYS A 356 1.04 -9.04 3.06
C LYS A 356 0.71 -7.71 2.40
N THR A 357 0.39 -6.66 3.16
CA THR A 357 0.06 -5.34 2.61
C THR A 357 1.29 -4.59 2.12
N ALA A 358 2.47 -4.93 2.61
CA ALA A 358 3.69 -4.15 2.47
C ALA A 358 4.36 -4.24 1.08
N ALA A 359 3.77 -4.94 0.13
CA ALA A 359 4.17 -4.97 -1.26
C ALA A 359 2.94 -5.01 -2.17
N TYR A 360 3.04 -4.42 -3.36
CA TYR A 360 2.00 -4.38 -4.41
C TYR A 360 0.75 -3.57 -4.05
N GLY A 361 0.90 -2.56 -3.18
CA GLY A 361 -0.16 -1.67 -2.73
C GLY A 361 -1.01 -2.24 -1.58
N HIS A 362 -1.53 -1.35 -0.74
CA HIS A 362 -2.41 -1.73 0.38
C HIS A 362 -3.88 -1.88 -0.04
N PHE A 363 -4.23 -1.32 -1.21
CA PHE A 363 -5.61 -1.24 -1.72
C PHE A 363 -5.75 -1.95 -3.08
N GLY A 364 -6.99 -2.30 -3.43
CA GLY A 364 -7.27 -3.06 -4.65
C GLY A 364 -6.83 -4.52 -4.54
N ARG A 365 -6.98 -5.11 -3.37
CA ARG A 365 -6.52 -6.45 -3.02
C ARG A 365 -7.71 -7.40 -2.86
N ALA A 366 -7.48 -8.69 -3.14
CA ALA A 366 -8.49 -9.74 -3.10
C ALA A 366 -8.37 -10.67 -1.89
N GLU A 367 -7.38 -10.46 -1.03
CA GLU A 367 -7.18 -11.29 0.17
C GLU A 367 -8.37 -11.12 1.14
N PRO A 368 -9.00 -12.22 1.59
CA PRO A 368 -10.23 -12.16 2.38
C PRO A 368 -10.03 -11.52 3.77
N GLU A 369 -8.82 -11.51 4.28
CA GLU A 369 -8.47 -10.84 5.54
C GLU A 369 -8.46 -9.31 5.46
N PHE A 370 -8.41 -8.72 4.25
CA PHE A 370 -8.38 -7.27 4.04
C PHE A 370 -9.79 -6.69 4.05
N ALA A 371 -10.32 -6.51 5.26
CA ALA A 371 -11.70 -6.08 5.49
C ALA A 371 -12.06 -4.72 4.86
N TRP A 372 -11.08 -3.86 4.61
CA TRP A 372 -11.29 -2.56 3.94
C TRP A 372 -11.61 -2.66 2.44
N GLU A 373 -11.47 -3.84 1.87
CA GLU A 373 -11.85 -4.12 0.47
C GLU A 373 -13.28 -4.69 0.33
N ARG A 374 -13.98 -4.96 1.42
CA ARG A 374 -15.37 -5.44 1.39
C ARG A 374 -16.33 -4.36 0.89
N THR A 375 -17.38 -4.79 0.19
CA THR A 375 -18.47 -3.93 -0.32
C THR A 375 -19.82 -4.25 0.32
N ASP A 376 -19.80 -4.75 1.54
CA ASP A 376 -20.96 -5.21 2.31
C ASP A 376 -21.92 -4.08 2.74
N LYS A 377 -21.49 -2.82 2.68
CA LYS A 377 -22.32 -1.64 2.91
C LYS A 377 -22.99 -1.10 1.64
N ALA A 378 -22.60 -1.56 0.45
CA ALA A 378 -23.07 -0.98 -0.81
C ALA A 378 -24.61 -1.05 -0.96
N ALA A 379 -25.24 -2.17 -0.62
CA ALA A 379 -26.68 -2.33 -0.76
C ALA A 379 -27.47 -1.38 0.16
N ILE A 380 -27.06 -1.23 1.42
CA ILE A 380 -27.74 -0.33 2.37
C ILE A 380 -27.54 1.15 2.01
N LEU A 381 -26.34 1.52 1.55
CA LEU A 381 -26.08 2.88 1.08
C LEU A 381 -26.95 3.23 -0.13
N ARG A 382 -27.06 2.31 -1.10
CA ARG A 382 -27.92 2.49 -2.27
C ARG A 382 -29.38 2.67 -1.88
N ALA A 383 -29.91 1.81 -0.97
CA ALA A 383 -31.29 1.87 -0.49
C ALA A 383 -31.58 3.20 0.24
N ASN A 384 -30.69 3.61 1.16
CA ASN A 384 -30.86 4.85 1.93
C ASN A 384 -30.65 6.12 1.09
N ALA A 385 -29.98 6.01 -0.05
CA ALA A 385 -29.90 7.07 -1.07
C ALA A 385 -31.19 7.19 -1.92
N GLY A 386 -32.17 6.29 -1.75
CA GLY A 386 -33.42 6.27 -2.52
C GLY A 386 -33.27 5.74 -3.96
N LEU A 387 -32.16 5.04 -4.25
CA LEU A 387 -31.90 4.43 -5.56
C LEU A 387 -32.46 3.00 -5.60
N LYS A 388 -33.19 2.68 -6.66
CA LYS A 388 -33.75 1.35 -6.91
C LYS A 388 -32.70 0.37 -7.40
#